data_f77daed4845bebedb12c3da77449084e
#
_entry.id   f77daed4845bebedb12c3da77449084e
#
_cell.length_a   1.000
_cell.length_b   1.000
_cell.length_c   1.000
_cell.angle_alpha   90.00
_cell.angle_beta   90.00
_cell.angle_gamma   90.00
#
_symmetry.space_group_name_H-M   'P 1'
#
loop_
_entity.id
_entity.type
_entity.pdbx_description
1 polymer ?
#
loop_
_entity_poly.entity_id
_entity_poly.type
_entity_poly.pdbx_seq_one_letter_code
_entity_poly.pdbx_strand_id
1 'polypeptide(L)'
;KSLSGAHFSRSGKTNVRFYGGKAFMKQKQTRGIHSFFYSKKAAPYLFCLPFIVSFLIFFLYPTISTFLMSFQKIEGFNSTEWIGLANYKRLFNVHFFNALKSSTIYTLCMVCIMLILPITIATFLDSKLLKFKNFFRSAIFIPTLTSVVVAGIAFRLMFGETETGLFNSIIVKLGGEIIPWKTGYVTGMIMMVTLAAWRELGINMVYCLSALQSIPVDLYEAADIDGASSFQKFVFVTIPQVKPIIIYILTLTILNGYRMFTEGYVYWNESNPGDIGLTIVRYIYQQAFQRNDFGMGSAIGVVLLVIVLTVNLFQLNAMGLFRKEEN
;
A
#
# COMPACT_ATOMS: atom_id res chain seq x y z
N LYS A 1 -43.94 71.62 -8.13
CA LYS A 1 -43.47 71.69 -6.74
C LYS A 1 -42.46 70.51 -6.58
N SER A 2 -41.22 70.89 -6.67
CA SER A 2 -40.11 70.90 -5.68
C SER A 2 -39.64 69.55 -5.22
N LEU A 3 -38.47 69.12 -5.74
CA LEU A 3 -37.14 69.26 -5.14
C LEU A 3 -36.87 68.42 -3.91
N SER A 4 -35.94 67.54 -4.00
CA SER A 4 -34.66 67.58 -3.23
C SER A 4 -33.81 66.37 -3.58
N GLY A 5 -32.70 66.52 -4.17
CA GLY A 5 -31.38 66.55 -3.64
C GLY A 5 -30.91 65.17 -3.08
N ALA A 6 -30.30 64.36 -3.94
CA ALA A 6 -29.48 63.26 -3.47
C ALA A 6 -28.01 63.52 -3.86
N HIS A 7 -27.17 63.75 -2.84
CA HIS A 7 -25.72 63.84 -2.93
C HIS A 7 -25.15 62.50 -3.49
N PHE A 8 -24.57 62.57 -4.68
CA PHE A 8 -23.81 61.45 -5.24
C PHE A 8 -22.33 61.62 -4.92
N SER A 9 -21.84 60.77 -4.07
CA SER A 9 -20.42 60.65 -3.75
C SER A 9 -19.66 60.13 -4.98
N ARG A 10 -18.60 60.84 -5.33
CA ARG A 10 -17.65 60.51 -6.40
C ARG A 10 -16.86 59.28 -6.03
N SER A 11 -17.10 58.13 -6.65
CA SER A 11 -16.05 57.14 -6.99
C SER A 11 -16.69 56.03 -7.83
N GLY A 12 -16.25 55.90 -9.07
CA GLY A 12 -16.59 54.73 -9.91
C GLY A 12 -17.33 55.12 -11.21
N LYS A 13 -16.58 55.31 -12.31
CA LYS A 13 -17.14 55.55 -13.65
C LYS A 13 -17.95 54.33 -14.12
N THR A 14 -19.28 54.37 -13.94
CA THR A 14 -20.21 53.44 -14.57
C THR A 14 -20.79 54.14 -15.82
N ASN A 15 -20.46 53.61 -17.00
CA ASN A 15 -21.10 54.01 -18.24
C ASN A 15 -22.47 53.33 -18.35
N VAL A 16 -23.54 54.11 -18.11
CA VAL A 16 -24.93 53.66 -18.32
C VAL A 16 -25.36 54.12 -19.72
N ARG A 17 -25.66 53.18 -20.63
CA ARG A 17 -26.31 53.50 -21.92
C ARG A 17 -27.78 53.12 -21.81
N PHE A 18 -28.63 54.11 -22.13
CA PHE A 18 -30.08 53.91 -22.20
C PHE A 18 -30.48 53.56 -23.65
N TYR A 19 -31.14 52.43 -23.84
CA TYR A 19 -31.82 52.03 -25.06
C TYR A 19 -33.23 51.56 -24.69
N GLY A 20 -34.25 52.26 -25.25
CA GLY A 20 -35.66 51.83 -25.15
C GLY A 20 -36.21 51.69 -23.73
N GLY A 21 -35.93 52.68 -22.85
CA GLY A 21 -36.56 52.70 -21.49
C GLY A 21 -36.12 51.70 -20.47
N LYS A 22 -35.15 50.85 -20.77
CA LYS A 22 -34.55 49.90 -19.80
C LYS A 22 -33.06 50.20 -19.62
N ALA A 23 -32.64 50.40 -18.37
CA ALA A 23 -31.24 50.62 -18.02
C ALA A 23 -30.51 49.25 -17.97
N PHE A 24 -29.62 49.02 -18.90
CA PHE A 24 -28.69 47.89 -18.84
C PHE A 24 -27.39 48.34 -18.18
N MET A 25 -27.15 47.90 -16.95
CA MET A 25 -25.85 48.04 -16.30
C MET A 25 -24.87 47.06 -16.93
N LYS A 26 -23.95 47.59 -17.74
CA LYS A 26 -22.81 46.80 -18.19
C LYS A 26 -21.81 46.71 -17.02
N GLN A 27 -21.89 45.64 -16.24
CA GLN A 27 -20.94 45.36 -15.19
C GLN A 27 -19.55 45.26 -15.84
N LYS A 28 -18.69 46.22 -15.51
CA LYS A 28 -17.27 46.18 -15.92
C LYS A 28 -16.64 45.00 -15.22
N GLN A 29 -16.48 43.89 -15.95
CA GLN A 29 -15.67 42.78 -15.46
C GLN A 29 -14.29 43.32 -15.08
N THR A 30 -14.04 43.46 -13.82
CA THR A 30 -12.69 43.66 -13.28
C THR A 30 -11.86 42.48 -13.72
N ARG A 31 -11.14 42.62 -14.83
CA ARG A 31 -10.07 41.74 -15.27
C ARG A 31 -8.92 41.91 -14.27
N GLY A 32 -9.10 41.43 -13.07
CA GLY A 32 -8.08 41.35 -12.02
C GLY A 32 -7.68 39.91 -11.80
N ILE A 33 -6.67 39.72 -11.00
CA ILE A 33 -6.14 38.43 -10.51
C ILE A 33 -7.27 37.42 -10.21
N HIS A 34 -8.42 37.86 -9.69
CA HIS A 34 -9.63 37.06 -9.45
C HIS A 34 -10.14 36.31 -10.69
N SER A 35 -10.12 36.92 -11.88
CA SER A 35 -10.65 36.28 -13.10
C SER A 35 -9.72 35.18 -13.64
N PHE A 36 -8.43 35.26 -13.31
CA PHE A 36 -7.46 34.22 -13.65
C PHE A 36 -7.71 32.95 -12.79
N PHE A 37 -7.94 33.14 -11.48
CA PHE A 37 -8.19 32.01 -10.56
C PHE A 37 -9.51 31.27 -10.86
N TYR A 38 -10.52 31.95 -11.39
CA TYR A 38 -11.81 31.36 -11.78
C TYR A 38 -11.89 30.96 -13.25
N SER A 39 -10.80 31.07 -14.00
CA SER A 39 -10.75 30.60 -15.38
C SER A 39 -10.91 29.10 -15.45
N LYS A 40 -11.83 28.60 -16.30
CA LYS A 40 -12.03 27.15 -16.55
C LYS A 40 -10.74 26.43 -16.95
N LYS A 41 -9.75 27.15 -17.49
CA LYS A 41 -8.45 26.63 -17.90
C LYS A 41 -7.43 26.58 -16.75
N ALA A 42 -7.45 27.56 -15.84
CA ALA A 42 -6.48 27.69 -14.74
C ALA A 42 -6.92 26.97 -13.45
N ALA A 43 -8.23 26.90 -13.20
CA ALA A 43 -8.78 26.31 -11.99
C ALA A 43 -8.29 24.87 -11.71
N PRO A 44 -8.27 23.92 -12.68
CA PRO A 44 -7.77 22.54 -12.40
C PRO A 44 -6.32 22.51 -11.90
N TYR A 45 -5.44 23.32 -12.51
CA TYR A 45 -4.04 23.40 -12.11
C TYR A 45 -3.87 24.01 -10.72
N LEU A 46 -4.68 25.02 -10.40
CA LEU A 46 -4.64 25.68 -9.10
C LEU A 46 -5.10 24.75 -7.98
N PHE A 47 -6.15 23.96 -8.20
CA PHE A 47 -6.61 22.96 -7.23
C PHE A 47 -5.61 21.82 -7.06
N CYS A 48 -4.89 21.42 -8.12
CA CYS A 48 -3.85 20.39 -8.04
C CYS A 48 -2.51 20.95 -7.50
N LEU A 49 -2.29 22.26 -7.49
CA LEU A 49 -1.00 22.86 -7.13
C LEU A 49 -0.50 22.46 -5.73
N PRO A 50 -1.31 22.47 -4.65
CA PRO A 50 -0.86 22.04 -3.33
C PRO A 50 -0.35 20.60 -3.34
N PHE A 51 -1.05 19.71 -4.06
CA PHE A 51 -0.63 18.31 -4.22
C PHE A 51 0.68 18.22 -5.01
N ILE A 52 0.78 18.94 -6.15
CA ILE A 52 1.97 18.93 -7.00
C ILE A 52 3.19 19.44 -6.21
N VAL A 53 3.05 20.55 -5.48
CA VAL A 53 4.15 21.09 -4.65
C VAL A 53 4.57 20.09 -3.58
N SER A 54 3.61 19.51 -2.85
CA SER A 54 3.90 18.48 -1.85
C SER A 54 4.59 17.26 -2.46
N PHE A 55 4.14 16.79 -3.62
CA PHE A 55 4.74 15.68 -4.35
C PHE A 55 6.19 15.98 -4.76
N LEU A 56 6.45 17.18 -5.31
CA LEU A 56 7.79 17.57 -5.74
C LEU A 56 8.76 17.65 -4.55
N ILE A 57 8.34 18.23 -3.42
CA ILE A 57 9.20 18.45 -2.25
C ILE A 57 9.40 17.15 -1.47
N PHE A 58 8.33 16.41 -1.18
CA PHE A 58 8.37 15.29 -0.23
C PHE A 58 8.53 13.93 -0.88
N PHE A 59 8.33 13.82 -2.19
CA PHE A 59 8.46 12.54 -2.89
C PHE A 59 9.54 12.62 -3.97
N LEU A 60 9.42 13.51 -4.94
CA LEU A 60 10.33 13.54 -6.10
C LEU A 60 11.75 13.92 -5.71
N TYR A 61 11.91 15.00 -4.93
CA TYR A 61 13.24 15.44 -4.47
C TYR A 61 13.99 14.37 -3.66
N PRO A 62 13.40 13.74 -2.60
CA PRO A 62 14.06 12.66 -1.88
C PRO A 62 14.37 11.43 -2.75
N THR A 63 13.50 11.10 -3.70
CA THR A 63 13.71 9.98 -4.62
C THR A 63 14.91 10.22 -5.52
N ILE A 64 15.01 11.41 -6.14
CA ILE A 64 16.18 11.80 -6.96
C ILE A 64 17.44 11.86 -6.09
N SER A 65 17.35 12.44 -4.91
CA SER A 65 18.47 12.51 -3.97
C SER A 65 18.99 11.12 -3.58
N THR A 66 18.10 10.19 -3.25
CA THR A 66 18.46 8.79 -2.96
C THR A 66 19.12 8.13 -4.16
N PHE A 67 18.61 8.37 -5.37
CA PHE A 67 19.22 7.85 -6.59
C PHE A 67 20.64 8.40 -6.78
N LEU A 68 20.87 9.69 -6.58
CA LEU A 68 22.21 10.29 -6.67
C LEU A 68 23.15 9.78 -5.57
N MET A 69 22.67 9.67 -4.33
CA MET A 69 23.44 9.14 -3.20
C MET A 69 23.89 7.70 -3.43
N SER A 70 23.17 6.90 -4.21
CA SER A 70 23.56 5.53 -4.51
C SER A 70 24.91 5.41 -5.27
N PHE A 71 25.34 6.48 -5.94
CA PHE A 71 26.64 6.58 -6.63
C PHE A 71 27.73 7.26 -5.80
N GLN A 72 27.42 7.61 -4.54
CA GLN A 72 28.30 8.34 -3.65
C GLN A 72 28.68 7.48 -2.46
N LYS A 73 29.88 7.70 -1.93
CA LYS A 73 30.28 7.24 -0.62
C LYS A 73 29.89 8.32 0.38
N ILE A 74 28.94 8.01 1.26
CA ILE A 74 28.46 8.92 2.30
C ILE A 74 28.57 8.17 3.61
N GLU A 75 29.64 8.45 4.36
CA GLU A 75 29.90 7.90 5.69
C GLU A 75 29.74 9.04 6.71
N GLY A 76 28.59 9.04 7.43
CA GLY A 76 28.28 10.11 8.37
C GLY A 76 27.91 11.44 7.70
N PHE A 77 28.16 12.56 8.42
CA PHE A 77 27.70 13.89 7.98
C PHE A 77 28.73 14.68 7.17
N ASN A 78 29.97 14.25 7.10
CA ASN A 78 31.09 15.12 6.63
C ASN A 78 31.85 14.64 5.39
N SER A 79 31.56 13.47 4.83
CA SER A 79 32.30 12.99 3.66
C SER A 79 31.36 12.52 2.57
N THR A 80 31.35 13.23 1.47
CA THR A 80 30.63 12.83 0.24
C THR A 80 31.62 12.73 -0.89
N GLU A 81 31.86 11.53 -1.39
CA GLU A 81 32.74 11.25 -2.51
C GLU A 81 31.96 10.52 -3.61
N TRP A 82 32.16 10.94 -4.86
CA TRP A 82 31.52 10.26 -6.00
C TRP A 82 32.33 9.01 -6.37
N ILE A 83 31.75 7.82 -6.17
CA ILE A 83 32.42 6.53 -6.39
C ILE A 83 31.79 5.71 -7.54
N GLY A 84 30.87 6.29 -8.31
CA GLY A 84 30.23 5.62 -9.42
C GLY A 84 29.50 4.34 -8.98
N LEU A 85 29.76 3.22 -9.61
CA LEU A 85 29.08 1.93 -9.35
C LEU A 85 29.68 1.09 -8.21
N ALA A 86 30.58 1.65 -7.40
CA ALA A 86 31.26 0.87 -6.35
C ALA A 86 30.26 0.32 -5.29
N ASN A 87 29.23 1.08 -4.90
CA ASN A 87 28.19 0.59 -4.00
C ASN A 87 27.45 -0.62 -4.58
N TYR A 88 27.14 -0.59 -5.86
CA TYR A 88 26.44 -1.70 -6.54
C TYR A 88 27.32 -2.96 -6.61
N LYS A 89 28.66 -2.83 -6.74
CA LYS A 89 29.58 -3.97 -6.66
C LYS A 89 29.65 -4.54 -5.26
N ARG A 90 29.69 -3.70 -4.21
CA ARG A 90 29.69 -4.10 -2.80
C ARG A 90 28.35 -4.73 -2.38
N LEU A 91 27.26 -4.38 -3.06
CA LEU A 91 25.91 -4.85 -2.74
C LEU A 91 25.78 -6.36 -2.94
N PHE A 92 26.43 -6.96 -3.93
CA PHE A 92 26.34 -8.39 -4.22
C PHE A 92 27.16 -9.23 -3.21
N ASN A 93 26.67 -9.28 -1.96
CA ASN A 93 27.25 -10.03 -0.86
C ASN A 93 26.22 -11.00 -0.28
N VAL A 94 26.66 -11.92 0.59
CA VAL A 94 25.82 -12.96 1.17
C VAL A 94 24.60 -12.40 1.94
N HIS A 95 24.77 -11.30 2.67
CA HIS A 95 23.70 -10.68 3.45
C HIS A 95 22.60 -10.11 2.55
N PHE A 96 22.98 -9.50 1.42
CA PHE A 96 22.00 -9.02 0.43
C PHE A 96 21.19 -10.17 -0.16
N PHE A 97 21.84 -11.27 -0.56
CA PHE A 97 21.13 -12.42 -1.10
C PHE A 97 20.23 -13.10 -0.05
N ASN A 98 20.66 -13.16 1.20
CA ASN A 98 19.84 -13.65 2.31
C ASN A 98 18.61 -12.74 2.54
N ALA A 99 18.81 -11.43 2.52
CA ALA A 99 17.73 -10.45 2.64
C ALA A 99 16.74 -10.52 1.46
N LEU A 100 17.25 -10.66 0.23
CA LEU A 100 16.43 -10.84 -0.97
C LEU A 100 15.62 -12.13 -0.90
N LYS A 101 16.26 -13.25 -0.55
CA LYS A 101 15.62 -14.55 -0.37
C LYS A 101 14.51 -14.48 0.67
N SER A 102 14.78 -13.92 1.85
CA SER A 102 13.79 -13.78 2.92
C SER A 102 12.61 -12.92 2.50
N SER A 103 12.86 -11.76 1.86
CA SER A 103 11.78 -10.89 1.36
C SER A 103 10.95 -11.57 0.28
N THR A 104 11.60 -12.32 -0.63
CA THR A 104 10.90 -13.02 -1.71
C THR A 104 10.03 -14.17 -1.17
N ILE A 105 10.57 -15.01 -0.28
CA ILE A 105 9.80 -16.10 0.34
C ILE A 105 8.62 -15.54 1.13
N TYR A 106 8.86 -14.50 1.94
CA TYR A 106 7.80 -13.85 2.68
C TYR A 106 6.69 -13.32 1.75
N THR A 107 7.07 -12.59 0.70
CA THR A 107 6.12 -12.05 -0.28
C THR A 107 5.34 -13.14 -0.98
N LEU A 108 5.98 -14.24 -1.40
CA LEU A 108 5.30 -15.38 -2.01
C LEU A 108 4.30 -16.04 -1.07
N CYS A 109 4.66 -16.25 0.19
CA CYS A 109 3.74 -16.78 1.20
C CYS A 109 2.53 -15.85 1.38
N MET A 110 2.76 -14.54 1.48
CA MET A 110 1.68 -13.56 1.60
C MET A 110 0.79 -13.53 0.34
N VAL A 111 1.37 -13.60 -0.86
CA VAL A 111 0.62 -13.68 -2.12
C VAL A 111 -0.29 -14.92 -2.14
N CYS A 112 0.22 -16.08 -1.76
CA CYS A 112 -0.59 -17.31 -1.71
C CYS A 112 -1.75 -17.18 -0.72
N ILE A 113 -1.50 -16.62 0.47
CA ILE A 113 -2.52 -16.44 1.50
C ILE A 113 -3.57 -15.40 1.05
N MET A 114 -3.13 -14.25 0.54
CA MET A 114 -4.01 -13.15 0.14
C MET A 114 -4.76 -13.41 -1.17
N LEU A 115 -4.30 -14.35 -1.98
CA LEU A 115 -5.04 -14.81 -3.15
C LEU A 115 -6.26 -15.67 -2.75
N ILE A 116 -6.12 -16.50 -1.71
CA ILE A 116 -7.10 -17.55 -1.39
C ILE A 116 -8.01 -17.14 -0.23
N LEU A 117 -7.44 -16.77 0.92
CA LEU A 117 -8.24 -16.58 2.15
C LEU A 117 -9.24 -15.43 2.07
N PRO A 118 -8.90 -14.22 1.58
CA PRO A 118 -9.85 -13.11 1.56
C PRO A 118 -11.09 -13.40 0.73
N ILE A 119 -10.92 -13.95 -0.48
CA ILE A 119 -12.04 -14.25 -1.38
C ILE A 119 -12.90 -15.40 -0.82
N THR A 120 -12.27 -16.42 -0.25
CA THR A 120 -13.00 -17.54 0.36
C THR A 120 -13.84 -17.06 1.54
N ILE A 121 -13.25 -16.30 2.46
CA ILE A 121 -13.96 -15.75 3.62
C ILE A 121 -15.07 -14.78 3.18
N ALA A 122 -14.80 -13.91 2.20
CA ALA A 122 -15.78 -12.99 1.67
C ALA A 122 -16.99 -13.73 1.06
N THR A 123 -16.75 -14.81 0.32
CA THR A 123 -17.82 -15.66 -0.25
C THR A 123 -18.67 -16.29 0.85
N PHE A 124 -18.06 -16.80 1.94
CA PHE A 124 -18.81 -17.31 3.08
C PHE A 124 -19.63 -16.21 3.77
N LEU A 125 -19.05 -15.01 3.94
CA LEU A 125 -19.74 -13.87 4.56
C LEU A 125 -20.87 -13.30 3.70
N ASP A 126 -20.80 -13.46 2.38
CA ASP A 126 -21.86 -13.05 1.47
C ASP A 126 -23.02 -14.05 1.45
N SER A 127 -22.78 -15.31 1.75
CA SER A 127 -23.79 -16.39 1.75
C SER A 127 -25.01 -16.04 2.59
N LYS A 128 -26.22 -16.27 2.06
CA LYS A 128 -27.50 -16.06 2.76
C LYS A 128 -27.66 -16.97 3.99
N LEU A 129 -26.91 -18.06 4.07
CA LEU A 129 -26.99 -19.06 5.14
C LEU A 129 -26.30 -18.61 6.44
N LEU A 130 -25.34 -17.69 6.37
CA LEU A 130 -24.57 -17.26 7.53
C LEU A 130 -25.39 -16.30 8.42
N LYS A 131 -25.54 -16.66 9.68
CA LYS A 131 -26.08 -15.79 10.74
C LYS A 131 -24.97 -14.92 11.34
N PHE A 132 -25.31 -13.77 11.88
CA PHE A 132 -24.36 -12.84 12.53
C PHE A 132 -23.21 -12.35 11.63
N LYS A 133 -23.44 -12.14 10.32
CA LYS A 133 -22.46 -11.67 9.34
C LYS A 133 -21.65 -10.46 9.81
N ASN A 134 -22.33 -9.47 10.41
CA ASN A 134 -21.69 -8.23 10.88
C ASN A 134 -20.71 -8.50 12.02
N PHE A 135 -21.02 -9.43 12.91
CA PHE A 135 -20.09 -9.82 13.97
C PHE A 135 -18.82 -10.43 13.39
N PHE A 136 -18.94 -11.42 12.49
CA PHE A 136 -17.77 -12.05 11.88
C PHE A 136 -16.97 -11.06 11.04
N ARG A 137 -17.64 -10.18 10.27
CA ARG A 137 -16.97 -9.11 9.51
C ARG A 137 -16.14 -8.21 10.44
N SER A 138 -16.73 -7.76 11.54
CA SER A 138 -16.04 -6.92 12.51
C SER A 138 -14.89 -7.66 13.19
N ALA A 139 -15.08 -8.90 13.61
CA ALA A 139 -14.06 -9.70 14.28
C ALA A 139 -12.83 -9.94 13.40
N ILE A 140 -13.02 -10.19 12.10
CA ILE A 140 -11.94 -10.39 11.12
C ILE A 140 -11.27 -9.06 10.75
N PHE A 141 -12.01 -7.94 10.82
CA PHE A 141 -11.50 -6.61 10.48
C PHE A 141 -10.71 -5.94 11.62
N ILE A 142 -11.04 -6.20 12.90
CA ILE A 142 -10.39 -5.60 14.07
C ILE A 142 -8.85 -5.67 14.03
N PRO A 143 -8.22 -6.81 13.66
CA PRO A 143 -6.75 -6.89 13.55
C PRO A 143 -6.13 -5.83 12.64
N THR A 144 -6.81 -5.45 11.58
CA THR A 144 -6.32 -4.44 10.62
C THR A 144 -6.13 -3.06 11.28
N LEU A 145 -6.90 -2.74 12.30
CA LEU A 145 -6.82 -1.48 13.05
C LEU A 145 -5.72 -1.49 14.10
N THR A 146 -5.15 -2.65 14.40
CA THR A 146 -4.12 -2.79 15.43
C THR A 146 -2.78 -2.25 14.92
N SER A 147 -2.11 -1.43 15.76
CA SER A 147 -0.74 -1.00 15.46
C SER A 147 0.18 -2.20 15.24
N VAL A 148 0.97 -2.16 14.17
CA VAL A 148 1.94 -3.23 13.85
C VAL A 148 2.95 -3.45 14.98
N VAL A 149 3.33 -2.38 15.69
CA VAL A 149 4.27 -2.47 16.83
C VAL A 149 3.62 -3.21 17.99
N VAL A 150 2.39 -2.86 18.35
CA VAL A 150 1.64 -3.53 19.43
C VAL A 150 1.40 -5.01 19.10
N ALA A 151 0.95 -5.28 17.87
CA ALA A 151 0.77 -6.64 17.38
C ALA A 151 2.10 -7.42 17.40
N GLY A 152 3.19 -6.81 16.92
CA GLY A 152 4.52 -7.43 16.94
C GLY A 152 5.01 -7.78 18.36
N ILE A 153 4.78 -6.90 19.35
CA ILE A 153 5.10 -7.18 20.75
C ILE A 153 4.25 -8.34 21.29
N ALA A 154 2.95 -8.34 21.02
CA ALA A 154 2.05 -9.42 21.44
C ALA A 154 2.48 -10.76 20.82
N PHE A 155 2.78 -10.79 19.53
CA PHE A 155 3.27 -11.98 18.85
C PHE A 155 4.65 -12.43 19.37
N ARG A 156 5.53 -11.50 19.72
CA ARG A 156 6.82 -11.82 20.35
C ARG A 156 6.64 -12.57 21.69
N LEU A 157 5.61 -12.22 22.46
CA LEU A 157 5.28 -12.91 23.71
C LEU A 157 4.62 -14.27 23.43
N MET A 158 3.72 -14.33 22.46
CA MET A 158 3.04 -15.58 22.08
C MET A 158 4.00 -16.61 21.49
N PHE A 159 4.93 -16.17 20.62
CA PHE A 159 5.97 -16.98 19.98
C PHE A 159 7.30 -16.90 20.76
N GLY A 160 7.24 -16.88 22.10
CA GLY A 160 8.44 -16.92 22.93
C GLY A 160 9.17 -18.26 22.81
N GLU A 161 10.51 -18.25 22.89
CA GLU A 161 11.38 -19.43 22.74
C GLU A 161 11.44 -20.34 23.97
N THR A 162 10.81 -19.93 25.07
CA THR A 162 10.78 -20.69 26.34
C THR A 162 9.44 -21.41 26.50
N GLU A 163 9.36 -22.30 27.50
CA GLU A 163 8.10 -22.95 27.89
C GLU A 163 7.02 -21.95 28.35
N THR A 164 7.41 -20.73 28.73
CA THR A 164 6.49 -19.66 29.13
C THR A 164 5.84 -18.96 27.94
N GLY A 165 6.36 -19.11 26.72
CA GLY A 165 5.72 -18.64 25.50
C GLY A 165 4.38 -19.35 25.28
N LEU A 166 3.32 -18.61 24.88
CA LEU A 166 1.97 -19.14 24.75
C LEU A 166 1.93 -20.42 23.90
N PHE A 167 2.52 -20.39 22.70
CA PHE A 167 2.51 -21.55 21.81
C PHE A 167 3.37 -22.69 22.32
N ASN A 168 4.57 -22.42 22.83
CA ASN A 168 5.42 -23.46 23.41
C ASN A 168 4.79 -24.07 24.66
N SER A 169 4.12 -23.32 25.52
CA SER A 169 3.41 -23.84 26.69
C SER A 169 2.29 -24.83 26.29
N ILE A 170 1.58 -24.55 25.18
CA ILE A 170 0.56 -25.47 24.66
C ILE A 170 1.21 -26.72 24.07
N ILE A 171 2.27 -26.57 23.28
CA ILE A 171 2.98 -27.66 22.63
C ILE A 171 3.55 -28.62 23.66
N VAL A 172 4.22 -28.09 24.68
CA VAL A 172 4.79 -28.91 25.79
C VAL A 172 3.70 -29.64 26.58
N LYS A 173 2.58 -28.97 26.88
CA LYS A 173 1.42 -29.63 27.54
C LYS A 173 0.81 -30.73 26.70
N LEU A 174 0.93 -30.70 25.38
CA LEU A 174 0.49 -31.75 24.48
C LEU A 174 1.56 -32.83 24.24
N GLY A 175 2.71 -32.77 24.95
CA GLY A 175 3.79 -33.72 24.85
C GLY A 175 4.79 -33.47 23.72
N GLY A 176 4.74 -32.27 23.10
CA GLY A 176 5.69 -31.85 22.07
C GLY A 176 6.94 -31.16 22.65
N GLU A 177 7.92 -30.92 21.79
CA GLU A 177 9.16 -30.22 22.13
C GLU A 177 9.04 -28.70 21.90
N ILE A 178 9.90 -27.94 22.59
CA ILE A 178 9.99 -26.48 22.45
C ILE A 178 10.43 -26.12 21.01
N ILE A 179 9.69 -25.23 20.37
CA ILE A 179 10.02 -24.75 19.04
C ILE A 179 10.87 -23.46 19.17
N PRO A 180 12.04 -23.40 18.49
CA PRO A 180 12.90 -22.23 18.47
C PRO A 180 12.37 -21.18 17.46
N TRP A 181 11.35 -20.43 17.85
CA TRP A 181 10.66 -19.48 16.97
C TRP A 181 11.55 -18.35 16.44
N LYS A 182 12.53 -17.89 17.22
CA LYS A 182 13.42 -16.79 16.85
C LYS A 182 14.67 -17.20 16.09
N THR A 183 15.19 -18.38 16.46
CA THR A 183 16.48 -18.89 15.97
C THR A 183 16.33 -19.85 14.79
N GLY A 184 15.12 -20.33 14.52
CA GLY A 184 14.79 -21.10 13.33
C GLY A 184 14.39 -20.22 12.14
N TYR A 185 14.98 -20.43 10.97
CA TYR A 185 14.63 -19.67 9.76
C TYR A 185 13.17 -19.86 9.36
N VAL A 186 12.73 -21.12 9.31
CA VAL A 186 11.34 -21.47 8.91
C VAL A 186 10.34 -21.01 9.96
N THR A 187 10.61 -21.25 11.24
CA THR A 187 9.72 -20.87 12.35
C THR A 187 9.57 -19.36 12.47
N GLY A 188 10.66 -18.61 12.31
CA GLY A 188 10.62 -17.15 12.24
C GLY A 188 9.83 -16.63 11.03
N MET A 189 9.97 -17.28 9.88
CA MET A 189 9.19 -16.93 8.69
C MET A 189 7.69 -17.18 8.91
N ILE A 190 7.32 -18.32 9.50
CA ILE A 190 5.93 -18.65 9.86
C ILE A 190 5.35 -17.57 10.77
N MET A 191 6.08 -17.14 11.81
CA MET A 191 5.63 -16.09 12.70
C MET A 191 5.39 -14.77 11.96
N MET A 192 6.34 -14.32 11.12
CA MET A 192 6.20 -13.08 10.36
C MET A 192 4.98 -13.12 9.42
N VAL A 193 4.83 -14.22 8.68
CA VAL A 193 3.70 -14.41 7.76
C VAL A 193 2.38 -14.47 8.52
N THR A 194 2.34 -15.17 9.66
CA THR A 194 1.12 -15.25 10.48
C THR A 194 0.70 -13.90 11.02
N LEU A 195 1.64 -13.10 11.55
CA LEU A 195 1.38 -11.75 12.05
C LEU A 195 0.81 -10.85 10.94
N ALA A 196 1.46 -10.83 9.79
CA ALA A 196 1.05 -9.99 8.68
C ALA A 196 -0.28 -10.46 8.10
N ALA A 197 -0.46 -11.76 7.87
CA ALA A 197 -1.71 -12.31 7.37
C ALA A 197 -2.88 -12.01 8.31
N TRP A 198 -2.71 -12.19 9.62
CA TRP A 198 -3.72 -11.85 10.62
C TRP A 198 -4.15 -10.37 10.56
N ARG A 199 -3.21 -9.46 10.32
CA ARG A 199 -3.52 -8.03 10.21
C ARG A 199 -4.12 -7.63 8.85
N GLU A 200 -3.61 -8.16 7.75
CA GLU A 200 -4.00 -7.74 6.40
C GLU A 200 -5.26 -8.45 5.87
N LEU A 201 -5.61 -9.61 6.45
CA LEU A 201 -6.75 -10.41 6.00
C LEU A 201 -8.07 -9.64 6.03
N GLY A 202 -8.29 -8.84 7.07
CA GLY A 202 -9.55 -8.11 7.27
C GLY A 202 -9.85 -7.11 6.18
N ILE A 203 -8.88 -6.26 5.81
CA ILE A 203 -9.09 -5.24 4.77
C ILE A 203 -9.25 -5.89 3.38
N ASN A 204 -8.46 -6.92 3.08
CA ASN A 204 -8.53 -7.63 1.81
C ASN A 204 -9.85 -8.40 1.68
N MET A 205 -10.36 -8.98 2.77
CA MET A 205 -11.70 -9.58 2.84
C MET A 205 -12.80 -8.55 2.53
N VAL A 206 -12.70 -7.33 3.07
CA VAL A 206 -13.68 -6.25 2.78
C VAL A 206 -13.62 -5.85 1.31
N TYR A 207 -12.45 -5.76 0.70
CA TYR A 207 -12.33 -5.49 -0.75
C TYR A 207 -13.01 -6.60 -1.58
N CYS A 208 -12.73 -7.86 -1.28
CA CYS A 208 -13.38 -8.99 -1.95
C CYS A 208 -14.90 -8.98 -1.76
N LEU A 209 -15.36 -8.72 -0.54
CA LEU A 209 -16.80 -8.68 -0.23
C LEU A 209 -17.52 -7.57 -1.00
N SER A 210 -16.93 -6.38 -1.09
CA SER A 210 -17.48 -5.28 -1.87
C SER A 210 -17.56 -5.61 -3.37
N ALA A 211 -16.54 -6.30 -3.89
CA ALA A 211 -16.54 -6.76 -5.28
C ALA A 211 -17.61 -7.84 -5.53
N LEU A 212 -17.78 -8.80 -4.60
CA LEU A 212 -18.83 -9.81 -4.71
C LEU A 212 -20.24 -9.19 -4.75
N GLN A 213 -20.48 -8.18 -3.90
CA GLN A 213 -21.77 -7.47 -3.83
C GLN A 213 -22.05 -6.59 -5.05
N SER A 214 -21.06 -6.32 -5.90
CA SER A 214 -21.25 -5.58 -7.15
C SER A 214 -21.60 -6.46 -8.36
N ILE A 215 -21.53 -7.79 -8.21
CA ILE A 215 -21.85 -8.73 -9.30
C ILE A 215 -23.38 -8.74 -9.53
N PRO A 216 -23.85 -8.51 -10.76
CA PRO A 216 -25.28 -8.63 -11.08
C PRO A 216 -25.83 -10.01 -10.76
N VAL A 217 -27.00 -10.05 -10.08
CA VAL A 217 -27.65 -11.31 -9.68
C VAL A 217 -28.05 -12.14 -10.90
N ASP A 218 -28.41 -11.49 -12.00
CA ASP A 218 -28.82 -12.12 -13.27
C ASP A 218 -27.77 -13.12 -13.80
N LEU A 219 -26.48 -12.86 -13.56
CA LEU A 219 -25.41 -13.79 -13.95
C LEU A 219 -25.46 -15.11 -13.19
N TYR A 220 -25.85 -15.06 -11.92
CA TYR A 220 -26.03 -16.27 -11.12
C TYR A 220 -27.32 -17.00 -11.46
N GLU A 221 -28.38 -16.26 -11.77
CA GLU A 221 -29.69 -16.85 -12.22
C GLU A 221 -29.52 -17.53 -13.58
N ALA A 222 -28.81 -16.93 -14.53
CA ALA A 222 -28.48 -17.58 -15.80
C ALA A 222 -27.69 -18.87 -15.59
N ALA A 223 -26.66 -18.84 -14.74
CA ALA A 223 -25.87 -20.04 -14.41
C ALA A 223 -26.72 -21.12 -13.69
N ASP A 224 -27.74 -20.73 -12.90
CA ASP A 224 -28.68 -21.68 -12.29
C ASP A 224 -29.57 -22.36 -13.35
N ILE A 225 -30.04 -21.62 -14.35
CA ILE A 225 -30.83 -22.15 -15.48
C ILE A 225 -29.98 -23.16 -16.28
N ASP A 226 -28.67 -22.86 -16.46
CA ASP A 226 -27.70 -23.75 -17.13
C ASP A 226 -27.31 -24.97 -16.27
N GLY A 227 -27.85 -25.11 -15.04
CA GLY A 227 -27.55 -26.22 -14.13
C GLY A 227 -26.17 -26.21 -13.50
N ALA A 228 -25.51 -25.04 -13.45
CA ALA A 228 -24.16 -24.91 -12.88
C ALA A 228 -24.17 -25.15 -11.36
N SER A 229 -23.26 -26.01 -10.88
CA SER A 229 -23.03 -26.23 -9.46
C SER A 229 -22.46 -24.97 -8.78
N SER A 230 -22.55 -24.90 -7.44
CA SER A 230 -21.98 -23.77 -6.68
C SER A 230 -20.50 -23.56 -6.94
N PHE A 231 -19.71 -24.62 -7.12
CA PHE A 231 -18.29 -24.53 -7.47
C PHE A 231 -18.09 -23.98 -8.89
N GLN A 232 -18.88 -24.42 -9.85
CA GLN A 232 -18.84 -23.90 -11.23
C GLN A 232 -19.19 -22.41 -11.26
N LYS A 233 -20.24 -21.98 -10.54
CA LYS A 233 -20.58 -20.55 -10.40
C LYS A 233 -19.44 -19.76 -9.77
N PHE A 234 -18.79 -20.30 -8.76
CA PHE A 234 -17.61 -19.63 -8.16
C PHE A 234 -16.48 -19.46 -9.15
N VAL A 235 -16.11 -20.52 -9.91
CA VAL A 235 -14.96 -20.47 -10.82
C VAL A 235 -15.26 -19.68 -12.10
N PHE A 236 -16.46 -19.87 -12.70
CA PHE A 236 -16.75 -19.32 -14.03
C PHE A 236 -17.56 -18.00 -14.00
N VAL A 237 -18.22 -17.68 -12.88
CA VAL A 237 -18.93 -16.40 -12.73
C VAL A 237 -18.19 -15.50 -11.74
N THR A 238 -18.02 -15.95 -10.50
CA THR A 238 -17.47 -15.10 -9.42
C THR A 238 -16.03 -14.67 -9.69
N ILE A 239 -15.12 -15.62 -9.91
CA ILE A 239 -13.66 -15.32 -10.07
C ILE A 239 -13.38 -14.36 -11.23
N PRO A 240 -13.98 -14.52 -12.43
CA PRO A 240 -13.80 -13.56 -13.51
C PRO A 240 -14.28 -12.14 -13.18
N GLN A 241 -15.42 -12.02 -12.52
CA GLN A 241 -16.01 -10.72 -12.16
C GLN A 241 -15.19 -9.98 -11.09
N VAL A 242 -14.62 -10.70 -10.11
CA VAL A 242 -13.79 -10.10 -9.06
C VAL A 242 -12.31 -10.00 -9.45
N LYS A 243 -11.93 -10.43 -10.65
CA LYS A 243 -10.54 -10.39 -11.15
C LYS A 243 -9.87 -9.03 -10.95
N PRO A 244 -10.49 -7.87 -11.23
CA PRO A 244 -9.85 -6.57 -11.02
C PRO A 244 -9.45 -6.33 -9.58
N ILE A 245 -10.28 -6.75 -8.60
CA ILE A 245 -9.95 -6.60 -7.18
C ILE A 245 -8.86 -7.57 -6.74
N ILE A 246 -8.82 -8.78 -7.30
CA ILE A 246 -7.74 -9.75 -7.08
C ILE A 246 -6.41 -9.17 -7.57
N ILE A 247 -6.37 -8.57 -8.76
CA ILE A 247 -5.18 -7.90 -9.30
C ILE A 247 -4.72 -6.80 -8.35
N TYR A 248 -5.63 -5.96 -7.86
CA TYR A 248 -5.35 -4.88 -6.93
C TYR A 248 -4.75 -5.41 -5.62
N ILE A 249 -5.39 -6.42 -4.99
CA ILE A 249 -4.90 -7.05 -3.75
C ILE A 249 -3.50 -7.62 -3.95
N LEU A 250 -3.27 -8.35 -5.02
CA LEU A 250 -1.96 -8.96 -5.30
C LEU A 250 -0.88 -7.91 -5.54
N THR A 251 -1.19 -6.84 -6.29
CA THR A 251 -0.25 -5.74 -6.51
C THR A 251 0.16 -5.10 -5.19
N LEU A 252 -0.80 -4.81 -4.30
CA LEU A 252 -0.50 -4.25 -2.98
C LEU A 252 0.25 -5.24 -2.09
N THR A 253 -0.11 -6.53 -2.12
CA THR A 253 0.56 -7.57 -1.34
C THR A 253 2.04 -7.71 -1.75
N ILE A 254 2.34 -7.67 -3.04
CA ILE A 254 3.73 -7.69 -3.54
C ILE A 254 4.49 -6.45 -3.07
N LEU A 255 3.91 -5.25 -3.24
CA LEU A 255 4.52 -4.00 -2.80
C LEU A 255 4.81 -4.01 -1.29
N ASN A 256 3.83 -4.39 -0.47
CA ASN A 256 3.95 -4.42 0.99
C ASN A 256 4.90 -5.53 1.44
N GLY A 257 4.89 -6.68 0.77
CA GLY A 257 5.75 -7.81 1.08
C GLY A 257 7.23 -7.47 0.97
N TYR A 258 7.66 -6.85 -0.11
CA TYR A 258 9.04 -6.40 -0.27
C TYR A 258 9.39 -5.20 0.61
N ARG A 259 8.41 -4.41 1.08
CA ARG A 259 8.59 -3.28 2.00
C ARG A 259 8.52 -3.67 3.47
N MET A 260 8.32 -4.93 3.79
CA MET A 260 8.19 -5.42 5.15
C MET A 260 9.45 -5.10 5.97
N PHE A 261 9.25 -4.40 7.09
CA PHE A 261 10.29 -3.99 8.02
C PHE A 261 9.87 -4.15 9.47
N THR A 262 8.73 -3.55 9.85
CA THR A 262 8.36 -3.33 11.26
C THR A 262 8.10 -4.64 11.98
N GLU A 263 7.45 -5.60 11.35
CA GLU A 263 7.15 -6.93 11.93
C GLU A 263 8.44 -7.63 12.35
N GLY A 264 9.40 -7.70 11.44
CA GLY A 264 10.72 -8.30 11.70
C GLY A 264 11.55 -7.48 12.70
N TYR A 265 11.51 -6.15 12.63
CA TYR A 265 12.24 -5.27 13.52
C TYR A 265 11.77 -5.41 14.97
N VAL A 266 10.44 -5.37 15.20
CA VAL A 266 9.86 -5.49 16.55
C VAL A 266 10.07 -6.87 17.15
N TYR A 267 9.98 -7.93 16.34
CA TYR A 267 10.12 -9.30 16.80
C TYR A 267 11.56 -9.65 17.19
N TRP A 268 12.54 -9.39 16.31
CA TRP A 268 13.95 -9.69 16.58
C TRP A 268 14.70 -8.59 17.33
N ASN A 269 14.13 -7.37 17.38
CA ASN A 269 14.82 -6.19 17.86
C ASN A 269 16.14 -5.96 17.07
N GLU A 270 17.24 -5.67 17.73
CA GLU A 270 18.53 -5.40 17.08
C GLU A 270 19.32 -6.66 16.69
N SER A 271 19.02 -7.79 17.34
CA SER A 271 19.76 -9.04 17.13
C SER A 271 19.11 -9.95 16.10
N ASN A 272 19.77 -10.13 14.96
CA ASN A 272 19.39 -11.09 13.92
C ASN A 272 20.43 -12.21 13.86
N PRO A 273 20.28 -13.32 14.59
CA PRO A 273 21.25 -14.42 14.48
C PRO A 273 21.19 -15.01 13.05
N GLY A 274 22.33 -14.99 12.35
CA GLY A 274 22.48 -15.65 11.05
C GLY A 274 21.55 -15.12 9.95
N ASP A 275 21.26 -13.80 9.92
CA ASP A 275 20.34 -13.16 8.95
C ASP A 275 18.88 -13.68 8.98
N ILE A 276 18.47 -14.39 10.05
CA ILE A 276 17.09 -14.85 10.20
C ILE A 276 16.14 -13.66 10.30
N GLY A 277 15.13 -13.62 9.41
CA GLY A 277 14.20 -12.49 9.34
C GLY A 277 14.81 -11.19 8.80
N LEU A 278 16.01 -11.25 8.20
CA LEU A 278 16.60 -10.12 7.50
C LEU A 278 15.86 -9.93 6.19
N THR A 279 15.08 -8.84 6.09
CA THR A 279 14.45 -8.40 4.85
C THR A 279 15.28 -7.31 4.17
N ILE A 280 15.02 -7.02 2.89
CA ILE A 280 15.76 -6.00 2.15
C ILE A 280 15.64 -4.63 2.83
N VAL A 281 14.46 -4.24 3.30
CA VAL A 281 14.28 -2.95 3.99
C VAL A 281 15.00 -2.91 5.33
N ARG A 282 15.05 -4.05 6.04
CA ARG A 282 15.85 -4.16 7.26
C ARG A 282 17.35 -4.07 6.96
N TYR A 283 17.80 -4.63 5.84
CA TYR A 283 19.19 -4.50 5.39
C TYR A 283 19.54 -3.06 5.00
N ILE A 284 18.60 -2.33 4.34
CA ILE A 284 18.75 -0.87 4.12
C ILE A 284 18.93 -0.14 5.45
N TYR A 285 18.08 -0.44 6.44
CA TYR A 285 18.16 0.18 7.76
C TYR A 285 19.50 -0.09 8.45
N GLN A 286 20.00 -1.32 8.40
CA GLN A 286 21.30 -1.69 8.97
C GLN A 286 22.45 -0.92 8.30
N GLN A 287 22.46 -0.81 6.96
CA GLN A 287 23.53 -0.11 6.25
C GLN A 287 23.45 1.39 6.45
N ALA A 288 22.28 2.00 6.22
CA ALA A 288 22.14 3.44 6.28
C ALA A 288 22.19 4.00 7.70
N PHE A 289 21.47 3.40 8.67
CA PHE A 289 21.27 4.00 9.99
C PHE A 289 22.10 3.38 11.12
N GLN A 290 22.45 2.08 11.02
CA GLN A 290 23.30 1.45 12.05
C GLN A 290 24.78 1.57 11.72
N ARG A 291 25.13 1.48 10.40
CA ARG A 291 26.52 1.60 9.91
C ARG A 291 26.85 2.99 9.36
N ASN A 292 25.89 3.90 9.28
CA ASN A 292 26.01 5.24 8.71
C ASN A 292 26.50 5.25 7.24
N ASP A 293 26.34 4.15 6.48
CA ASP A 293 26.66 4.06 5.06
C ASP A 293 25.40 4.35 4.22
N PHE A 294 25.09 5.65 4.10
CA PHE A 294 23.90 6.10 3.36
C PHE A 294 24.00 5.82 1.86
N GLY A 295 25.23 5.84 1.30
CA GLY A 295 25.46 5.49 -0.09
C GLY A 295 25.06 4.05 -0.41
N MET A 296 25.51 3.11 0.44
CA MET A 296 25.14 1.70 0.34
C MET A 296 23.64 1.47 0.57
N GLY A 297 23.07 2.10 1.61
CA GLY A 297 21.63 2.01 1.87
C GLY A 297 20.79 2.50 0.68
N SER A 298 21.22 3.60 0.04
CA SER A 298 20.57 4.14 -1.15
C SER A 298 20.69 3.21 -2.35
N ALA A 299 21.85 2.58 -2.57
CA ALA A 299 22.03 1.60 -3.65
C ALA A 299 21.12 0.38 -3.48
N ILE A 300 20.98 -0.15 -2.25
CA ILE A 300 20.04 -1.23 -1.95
C ILE A 300 18.61 -0.78 -2.25
N GLY A 301 18.23 0.45 -1.86
CA GLY A 301 16.90 1.02 -2.11
C GLY A 301 16.57 1.14 -3.60
N VAL A 302 17.53 1.59 -4.42
CA VAL A 302 17.36 1.65 -5.89
C VAL A 302 17.19 0.26 -6.49
N VAL A 303 17.99 -0.72 -6.06
CA VAL A 303 17.84 -2.11 -6.53
C VAL A 303 16.50 -2.69 -6.10
N LEU A 304 16.05 -2.43 -4.86
CA LEU A 304 14.72 -2.84 -4.40
C LEU A 304 13.61 -2.23 -5.27
N LEU A 305 13.71 -0.95 -5.60
CA LEU A 305 12.75 -0.30 -6.50
C LEU A 305 12.65 -1.02 -7.85
N VAL A 306 13.79 -1.33 -8.47
CA VAL A 306 13.84 -2.06 -9.74
C VAL A 306 13.22 -3.45 -9.63
N ILE A 307 13.55 -4.20 -8.55
CA ILE A 307 12.98 -5.54 -8.31
C ILE A 307 11.45 -5.44 -8.18
N VAL A 308 10.95 -4.55 -7.33
CA VAL A 308 9.52 -4.42 -7.07
C VAL A 308 8.75 -3.98 -8.32
N LEU A 309 9.28 -3.02 -9.09
CA LEU A 309 8.69 -2.62 -10.36
C LEU A 309 8.64 -3.78 -11.36
N THR A 310 9.74 -4.52 -11.50
CA THR A 310 9.81 -5.66 -12.43
C THR A 310 8.82 -6.75 -12.05
N VAL A 311 8.76 -7.12 -10.77
CA VAL A 311 7.83 -8.16 -10.28
C VAL A 311 6.37 -7.73 -10.47
N ASN A 312 6.03 -6.46 -10.16
CA ASN A 312 4.67 -5.97 -10.36
C ASN A 312 4.28 -5.86 -11.83
N LEU A 313 5.18 -5.37 -12.70
CA LEU A 313 4.92 -5.33 -14.13
C LEU A 313 4.71 -6.73 -14.72
N PHE A 314 5.52 -7.70 -14.27
CA PHE A 314 5.34 -9.09 -14.66
C PHE A 314 3.99 -9.63 -14.17
N GLN A 315 3.61 -9.39 -12.93
CA GLN A 315 2.32 -9.80 -12.35
C GLN A 315 1.15 -9.20 -13.13
N LEU A 316 1.17 -7.89 -13.43
CA LEU A 316 0.12 -7.22 -14.19
C LEU A 316 -0.02 -7.76 -15.61
N ASN A 317 1.12 -8.02 -16.28
CA ASN A 317 1.14 -8.64 -17.60
C ASN A 317 0.60 -10.06 -17.57
N ALA A 318 1.02 -10.89 -16.60
CA ALA A 318 0.54 -12.27 -16.45
C ALA A 318 -0.98 -12.34 -16.19
N MET A 319 -1.54 -11.35 -15.49
CA MET A 319 -2.99 -11.26 -15.26
C MET A 319 -3.77 -10.63 -16.43
N GLY A 320 -3.08 -10.24 -17.50
CA GLY A 320 -3.70 -9.78 -18.76
C GLY A 320 -4.11 -8.32 -18.78
N LEU A 321 -3.61 -7.48 -17.83
CA LEU A 321 -3.98 -6.06 -17.79
C LEU A 321 -3.54 -5.29 -19.04
N PHE A 322 -2.47 -5.73 -19.70
CA PHE A 322 -1.93 -5.09 -20.91
C PHE A 322 -2.41 -5.79 -22.23
N ARG A 323 -3.21 -6.84 -22.12
CA ARG A 323 -3.84 -7.41 -23.32
C ARG A 323 -4.94 -6.46 -23.78
N LYS A 324 -4.82 -5.94 -25.01
CA LYS A 324 -5.93 -5.27 -25.68
C LYS A 324 -7.10 -6.24 -25.75
N GLU A 325 -8.26 -5.81 -25.27
CA GLU A 325 -9.51 -6.46 -25.64
C GLU A 325 -9.62 -6.28 -27.17
N GLU A 326 -9.42 -7.35 -27.92
CA GLU A 326 -9.79 -7.39 -29.35
C GLU A 326 -11.32 -7.39 -29.37
N ASN A 327 -11.87 -6.18 -29.60
CA ASN A 327 -13.28 -5.98 -29.95
C ASN A 327 -13.56 -6.49 -31.37
#